data_bbc11b4febab26e49cdfb67321c074a1
#
_entry.id   bbc11b4febab26e49cdfb67321c074a1
#
_cell.length_a   1.000
_cell.length_b   1.000
_cell.length_c   1.000
_cell.angle_alpha   90.00
_cell.angle_beta   90.00
_cell.angle_gamma   90.00
#
_symmetry.space_group_name_H-M   'P 1'
#
loop_
_entity.id
_entity.type
_entity.pdbx_description
1 polymer ?
#
loop_
_entity_poly.entity_id
_entity_poly.type
_entity_poly.pdbx_seq_one_letter_code
_entity_poly.pdbx_strand_id
1 'polypeptide(L)'
;MRFVPLNIFLAGCQSAALLHATPLRVAAFSCDATPPLGEPMMWATKLEKVVTPLLAKGVVLEDGTNRYVLISFDWCLIGNESESSFRETLAGAVGTLLSRVSVHSVHQHAAPYADEGAHRLLDASPNPLPHLSASYLKQLRAQLARAASEATNRLEVFDRIGSGEARVERVASARRIRDANGNLLIRYSNGAKDKAMADAPEGDVDPRLKTITFAHGNKPLVRLHFYATHPQTFCCDGRASADFIGEAREDLEKVEHVPQIYFTGCAGDVTAGKYNDGSPEAYAGLKQRFGDGLKAAISATRFEPVDSIQWRTDAVTFPLRAGKDKVVAESKAWLNDARQTDAMRVYKGAMRLAFVERLDRPVRVSALHLGGVWIVNLPGEPMLEFQRCAQSLRPRQFVAVAGYGDTGPEYICTDLAITEGGYEPSASNVGRGSEQALREAITNLLAGDSEARGTKVLQN
;
A
#
# COMPACT_ATOMS: atom_id res chain seq x y z
N MET A 1 -11.39 -88.22 -15.81
CA MET A 1 -10.48 -87.04 -15.97
C MET A 1 -11.27 -85.75 -15.88
N ARG A 2 -11.13 -85.03 -14.78
CA ARG A 2 -11.80 -83.72 -14.53
C ARG A 2 -10.76 -82.68 -14.69
N PHE A 3 -10.91 -81.73 -15.67
CA PHE A 3 -10.09 -80.55 -15.86
C PHE A 3 -10.53 -79.50 -14.85
N VAL A 4 -9.56 -78.94 -14.04
CA VAL A 4 -9.75 -77.78 -13.20
C VAL A 4 -9.14 -76.56 -13.96
N PRO A 5 -9.86 -75.46 -14.17
CA PRO A 5 -9.27 -74.26 -14.78
C PRO A 5 -8.47 -73.47 -13.74
N LEU A 6 -7.27 -73.13 -14.12
CA LEU A 6 -6.33 -72.28 -13.41
C LEU A 6 -6.73 -70.81 -13.64
N ASN A 7 -7.27 -70.12 -12.62
CA ASN A 7 -7.53 -68.68 -12.66
C ASN A 7 -6.24 -67.92 -12.33
N ILE A 8 -5.66 -67.24 -13.30
CA ILE A 8 -4.53 -66.30 -13.14
C ILE A 8 -5.11 -64.93 -12.76
N PHE A 9 -4.94 -64.54 -11.47
CA PHE A 9 -5.19 -63.15 -11.03
C PHE A 9 -4.02 -62.25 -11.47
N LEU A 10 -4.26 -61.40 -12.45
CA LEU A 10 -3.37 -60.27 -12.75
C LEU A 10 -3.61 -59.14 -11.71
N ALA A 11 -2.71 -59.04 -10.76
CA ALA A 11 -2.67 -57.87 -9.87
C ALA A 11 -2.14 -56.65 -10.66
N GLY A 12 -3.08 -55.77 -11.08
CA GLY A 12 -2.74 -54.49 -11.66
C GLY A 12 -2.16 -53.56 -10.59
N CYS A 13 -0.85 -53.32 -10.60
CA CYS A 13 -0.23 -52.23 -9.87
C CYS A 13 -0.72 -50.89 -10.48
N GLN A 14 -1.73 -50.29 -9.87
CA GLN A 14 -2.02 -48.87 -10.11
C GLN A 14 -0.92 -48.02 -9.42
N SER A 15 0.06 -47.59 -10.19
CA SER A 15 1.00 -46.52 -9.75
C SER A 15 0.18 -45.24 -9.63
N ALA A 16 -0.20 -44.89 -8.42
CA ALA A 16 -0.68 -43.55 -8.12
C ALA A 16 0.49 -42.58 -8.37
N ALA A 17 0.43 -41.89 -9.50
CA ALA A 17 1.32 -40.75 -9.74
C ALA A 17 1.03 -39.73 -8.62
N LEU A 18 1.93 -39.60 -7.68
CA LEU A 18 1.95 -38.49 -6.74
C LEU A 18 2.09 -37.23 -7.59
N LEU A 19 1.00 -36.49 -7.78
CA LEU A 19 1.02 -35.13 -8.29
C LEU A 19 1.84 -34.33 -7.29
N HIS A 20 3.13 -34.17 -7.58
CA HIS A 20 3.95 -33.25 -6.81
C HIS A 20 3.41 -31.84 -7.08
N ALA A 21 2.89 -31.20 -6.03
CA ALA A 21 2.51 -29.80 -6.10
C ALA A 21 3.72 -29.00 -6.59
N THR A 22 3.49 -28.13 -7.56
CA THR A 22 4.56 -27.28 -8.08
C THR A 22 5.07 -26.37 -6.94
N PRO A 23 6.38 -26.32 -6.70
CA PRO A 23 6.91 -25.56 -5.57
C PRO A 23 6.59 -24.07 -5.72
N LEU A 24 6.20 -23.44 -4.62
CA LEU A 24 6.03 -22.00 -4.53
C LEU A 24 7.38 -21.32 -4.59
N ARG A 25 7.45 -20.18 -5.29
CA ARG A 25 8.70 -19.45 -5.46
C ARG A 25 8.50 -17.96 -5.19
N VAL A 26 9.57 -17.31 -4.73
CA VAL A 26 9.62 -15.87 -4.45
C VAL A 26 10.95 -15.27 -4.90
N ALA A 27 10.90 -14.06 -5.42
CA ALA A 27 12.09 -13.23 -5.60
C ALA A 27 11.76 -11.78 -5.27
N ALA A 28 12.65 -11.10 -4.56
CA ALA A 28 12.58 -9.66 -4.39
C ALA A 28 13.23 -8.92 -5.56
N PHE A 29 12.74 -7.72 -5.82
CA PHE A 29 13.36 -6.76 -6.73
C PHE A 29 13.29 -5.34 -6.17
N SER A 30 14.21 -4.50 -6.59
CA SER A 30 14.19 -3.07 -6.27
C SER A 30 14.83 -2.25 -7.38
N CYS A 31 14.44 -0.99 -7.47
CA CYS A 31 15.16 0.01 -8.25
C CYS A 31 15.12 1.37 -7.56
N ASP A 32 16.05 2.24 -7.93
CA ASP A 32 16.05 3.63 -7.52
C ASP A 32 14.90 4.36 -8.21
N ALA A 33 13.98 4.90 -7.43
CA ALA A 33 12.85 5.70 -7.86
C ALA A 33 12.99 7.16 -7.40
N THR A 34 14.21 7.60 -7.11
CA THR A 34 14.53 8.99 -6.79
C THR A 34 14.46 9.83 -8.06
N PRO A 35 13.65 10.86 -8.13
CA PRO A 35 13.68 11.77 -9.27
C PRO A 35 15.03 12.49 -9.41
N PRO A 36 15.45 12.89 -10.60
CA PRO A 36 16.60 13.76 -10.79
C PRO A 36 16.45 15.09 -10.05
N LEU A 37 17.58 15.69 -9.65
CA LEU A 37 17.57 17.04 -9.07
C LEU A 37 16.88 18.01 -10.04
N GLY A 38 16.02 18.84 -9.50
CA GLY A 38 15.22 19.79 -10.26
C GLY A 38 13.81 19.29 -10.62
N GLU A 39 13.54 17.98 -10.59
CA GLU A 39 12.19 17.45 -10.76
C GLU A 39 11.28 17.89 -9.60
N PRO A 40 9.99 18.06 -9.86
CA PRO A 40 9.04 18.43 -8.82
C PRO A 40 8.75 17.28 -7.84
N MET A 41 8.72 17.65 -6.59
CA MET A 41 8.25 16.84 -5.48
C MET A 41 6.80 17.23 -5.15
N MET A 42 6.30 16.72 -4.05
CA MET A 42 4.95 17.04 -3.55
C MET A 42 4.72 18.56 -3.53
N TRP A 43 3.55 18.99 -4.00
CA TRP A 43 3.09 20.39 -4.08
C TRP A 43 4.05 21.31 -4.88
N ALA A 44 4.59 20.83 -6.00
CA ALA A 44 5.52 21.57 -6.87
C ALA A 44 6.83 22.01 -6.21
N THR A 45 7.17 21.48 -5.04
CA THR A 45 8.47 21.79 -4.42
C THR A 45 9.58 21.18 -5.26
N LYS A 46 10.53 22.00 -5.69
CA LYS A 46 11.67 21.54 -6.49
C LYS A 46 12.61 20.65 -5.66
N LEU A 47 13.00 19.49 -6.19
CA LEU A 47 14.01 18.65 -5.56
C LEU A 47 15.40 19.29 -5.64
N GLU A 48 15.95 19.65 -4.50
CA GLU A 48 17.25 20.31 -4.38
C GLU A 48 18.35 19.39 -3.85
N LYS A 49 17.98 18.40 -3.01
CA LYS A 49 18.92 17.44 -2.43
C LYS A 49 18.28 16.11 -2.13
N VAL A 50 19.06 15.05 -2.25
CA VAL A 50 18.70 13.70 -1.81
C VAL A 50 19.37 13.43 -0.46
N VAL A 51 18.56 13.26 0.59
CA VAL A 51 19.02 12.87 1.94
C VAL A 51 19.16 11.36 2.00
N THR A 52 18.12 10.66 1.56
CA THR A 52 18.13 9.21 1.34
C THR A 52 17.47 8.89 0.01
N PRO A 53 17.95 7.87 -0.72
CA PRO A 53 17.29 7.43 -1.96
C PRO A 53 15.84 7.02 -1.69
N LEU A 54 14.99 7.26 -2.69
CA LEU A 54 13.61 6.74 -2.71
C LEU A 54 13.62 5.45 -3.53
N LEU A 55 13.22 4.36 -2.92
CA LEU A 55 13.27 3.05 -3.57
C LEU A 55 11.87 2.57 -3.97
N ALA A 56 11.79 1.86 -5.08
CA ALA A 56 10.67 1.00 -5.39
C ALA A 56 11.10 -0.45 -5.11
N LYS A 57 10.46 -1.10 -4.14
CA LYS A 57 10.82 -2.45 -3.68
C LYS A 57 9.62 -3.37 -3.79
N GLY A 58 9.78 -4.54 -4.37
CA GLY A 58 8.69 -5.47 -4.60
C GLY A 58 9.11 -6.93 -4.56
N VAL A 59 8.10 -7.79 -4.62
CA VAL A 59 8.25 -9.24 -4.75
C VAL A 59 7.48 -9.76 -5.95
N VAL A 60 8.06 -10.76 -6.62
CA VAL A 60 7.36 -11.66 -7.53
C VAL A 60 7.15 -12.98 -6.80
N LEU A 61 5.91 -13.45 -6.75
CA LEU A 61 5.53 -14.77 -6.26
C LEU A 61 5.12 -15.64 -7.44
N GLU A 62 5.39 -16.94 -7.39
CA GLU A 62 5.00 -17.90 -8.43
C GLU A 62 4.46 -19.18 -7.77
N ASP A 63 3.31 -19.67 -8.26
CA ASP A 63 2.68 -20.93 -7.84
C ASP A 63 2.85 -22.07 -8.87
N GLY A 64 3.73 -21.88 -9.83
CA GLY A 64 3.97 -22.78 -10.96
C GLY A 64 3.06 -22.55 -12.15
N THR A 65 1.93 -21.88 -11.99
CA THR A 65 0.99 -21.52 -13.07
C THR A 65 0.90 -20.01 -13.24
N ASN A 66 0.91 -19.29 -12.15
CA ASN A 66 0.64 -17.87 -12.08
C ASN A 66 1.75 -17.13 -11.36
N ARG A 67 1.93 -15.85 -11.72
CA ARG A 67 2.77 -14.92 -10.99
C ARG A 67 1.93 -13.80 -10.39
N TYR A 68 2.39 -13.32 -9.23
CA TYR A 68 1.77 -12.25 -8.46
C TYR A 68 2.83 -11.23 -8.08
N VAL A 69 2.49 -9.95 -8.10
CA VAL A 69 3.41 -8.87 -7.77
C VAL A 69 2.85 -7.98 -6.68
N LEU A 70 3.63 -7.77 -5.64
CA LEU A 70 3.40 -6.73 -4.63
C LEU A 70 4.58 -5.77 -4.69
N ILE A 71 4.32 -4.47 -4.85
CA ILE A 71 5.38 -3.46 -4.88
C ILE A 71 4.99 -2.24 -4.04
N SER A 72 5.98 -1.68 -3.37
CA SER A 72 5.88 -0.47 -2.58
C SER A 72 6.91 0.57 -3.03
N PHE A 73 6.45 1.79 -3.25
CA PHE A 73 7.28 2.92 -3.63
C PHE A 73 7.49 3.85 -2.44
N ASP A 74 8.72 4.30 -2.22
CA ASP A 74 9.03 5.37 -1.28
C ASP A 74 8.55 6.73 -1.84
N TRP A 75 7.31 6.79 -2.27
CA TRP A 75 6.65 7.95 -2.85
C TRP A 75 5.45 8.37 -2.01
N CYS A 76 5.03 9.63 -2.18
CA CYS A 76 3.88 10.14 -1.46
C CYS A 76 2.57 9.53 -1.97
N LEU A 77 2.29 9.65 -3.26
CA LEU A 77 1.06 9.16 -3.88
C LEU A 77 1.33 8.59 -5.28
N ILE A 78 0.58 7.54 -5.63
CA ILE A 78 0.48 7.03 -7.00
C ILE A 78 -1.00 6.78 -7.27
N GLY A 79 -1.61 7.56 -8.15
CA GLY A 79 -3.04 7.49 -8.36
C GLY A 79 -3.45 7.47 -9.82
N ASN A 80 -4.72 7.14 -10.01
CA ASN A 80 -5.40 7.23 -11.30
C ASN A 80 -4.64 6.52 -12.43
N GLU A 81 -4.26 7.27 -13.45
CA GLU A 81 -3.60 6.71 -14.65
C GLU A 81 -2.19 6.20 -14.37
N SER A 82 -1.45 6.84 -13.47
CA SER A 82 -0.10 6.38 -13.11
C SER A 82 -0.12 5.02 -12.39
N GLU A 83 -1.09 4.76 -11.52
CA GLU A 83 -1.25 3.44 -10.90
C GLU A 83 -1.46 2.36 -11.96
N SER A 84 -2.35 2.60 -12.91
CA SER A 84 -2.61 1.69 -14.01
C SER A 84 -1.37 1.46 -14.87
N SER A 85 -0.63 2.53 -15.22
CA SER A 85 0.59 2.45 -16.03
C SER A 85 1.71 1.63 -15.36
N PHE A 86 1.88 1.78 -14.05
CA PHE A 86 2.85 0.95 -13.31
C PHE A 86 2.44 -0.51 -13.23
N ARG A 87 1.13 -0.79 -13.03
CA ARG A 87 0.63 -2.17 -13.04
C ARG A 87 0.80 -2.84 -14.40
N GLU A 88 0.47 -2.15 -15.49
CA GLU A 88 0.66 -2.63 -16.87
C GLU A 88 2.13 -2.95 -17.13
N THR A 89 3.02 -2.05 -16.73
CA THR A 89 4.47 -2.23 -16.86
C THR A 89 4.94 -3.51 -16.14
N LEU A 90 4.53 -3.70 -14.91
CA LEU A 90 4.93 -4.85 -14.09
C LEU A 90 4.29 -6.15 -14.57
N ALA A 91 3.00 -6.12 -14.92
CA ALA A 91 2.30 -7.29 -15.44
C ALA A 91 2.95 -7.81 -16.73
N GLY A 92 3.27 -6.91 -17.66
CA GLY A 92 4.00 -7.25 -18.89
C GLY A 92 5.41 -7.79 -18.61
N ALA A 93 6.14 -7.19 -17.68
CA ALA A 93 7.50 -7.58 -17.36
C ALA A 93 7.62 -8.98 -16.75
N VAL A 94 6.65 -9.39 -15.93
CA VAL A 94 6.67 -10.71 -15.28
C VAL A 94 5.78 -11.75 -15.96
N GLY A 95 5.03 -11.37 -17.01
CA GLY A 95 4.13 -12.27 -17.74
C GLY A 95 2.92 -12.69 -16.91
N THR A 96 2.20 -11.73 -16.32
CA THR A 96 1.01 -11.99 -15.51
C THR A 96 -0.18 -11.09 -15.88
N LEU A 97 -1.34 -11.34 -15.25
CA LEU A 97 -2.53 -10.51 -15.44
C LEU A 97 -2.43 -9.22 -14.59
N LEU A 98 -2.98 -8.11 -15.09
CA LEU A 98 -3.09 -6.84 -14.35
C LEU A 98 -3.75 -7.00 -12.98
N SER A 99 -4.72 -7.91 -12.87
CA SER A 99 -5.42 -8.18 -11.61
C SER A 99 -4.53 -8.83 -10.54
N ARG A 100 -3.34 -9.32 -10.90
CA ARG A 100 -2.38 -9.97 -10.01
C ARG A 100 -1.21 -9.07 -9.61
N VAL A 101 -1.32 -7.78 -9.90
CA VAL A 101 -0.33 -6.78 -9.51
C VAL A 101 -0.97 -5.78 -8.56
N SER A 102 -0.33 -5.56 -7.41
CA SER A 102 -0.69 -4.51 -6.45
C SER A 102 0.46 -3.51 -6.35
N VAL A 103 0.14 -2.25 -6.61
CA VAL A 103 1.05 -1.10 -6.47
C VAL A 103 0.64 -0.34 -5.22
N HIS A 104 1.63 0.08 -4.44
CA HIS A 104 1.44 0.78 -3.18
C HIS A 104 2.45 1.92 -3.05
N SER A 105 2.09 3.02 -2.40
CA SER A 105 2.99 4.09 -1.99
C SER A 105 3.14 4.11 -0.47
N VAL A 106 4.37 4.30 0.02
CA VAL A 106 4.65 4.39 1.47
C VAL A 106 4.06 5.66 2.07
N HIS A 107 3.85 6.69 1.25
CA HIS A 107 3.20 7.94 1.60
C HIS A 107 4.07 8.89 2.44
N GLN A 108 5.39 8.82 2.34
CA GLN A 108 6.23 9.88 2.91
C GLN A 108 6.16 11.17 2.10
N HIS A 109 6.25 12.32 2.77
CA HIS A 109 5.97 13.61 2.17
C HIS A 109 7.22 14.36 1.65
N ALA A 110 8.42 13.87 1.93
CA ALA A 110 9.66 14.30 1.28
C ALA A 110 9.90 13.46 0.01
N ALA A 111 8.87 13.33 -0.83
CA ALA A 111 8.81 12.45 -1.98
C ALA A 111 7.87 13.01 -3.05
N PRO A 112 7.95 12.54 -4.30
CA PRO A 112 7.04 12.94 -5.35
C PRO A 112 5.68 12.27 -5.24
N TYR A 113 4.75 12.73 -6.08
CA TYR A 113 3.54 12.00 -6.40
C TYR A 113 3.40 11.86 -7.92
N ALA A 114 2.68 10.82 -8.36
CA ALA A 114 2.42 10.59 -9.77
C ALA A 114 0.93 10.39 -10.04
N ASP A 115 0.42 11.20 -10.96
CA ASP A 115 -0.91 11.08 -11.55
C ASP A 115 -0.87 11.66 -12.96
N GLU A 116 -0.59 10.82 -13.95
CA GLU A 116 -0.43 11.27 -15.35
C GLU A 116 -1.73 11.88 -15.90
N GLY A 117 -2.90 11.50 -15.39
CA GLY A 117 -4.17 12.16 -15.70
C GLY A 117 -4.22 13.60 -15.18
N ALA A 118 -3.80 13.80 -13.94
CA ALA A 118 -3.68 15.15 -13.36
C ALA A 118 -2.60 15.98 -14.04
N HIS A 119 -1.47 15.36 -14.42
CA HIS A 119 -0.39 16.06 -15.14
C HIS A 119 -0.89 16.65 -16.47
N ARG A 120 -1.65 15.91 -17.28
CA ARG A 120 -2.27 16.43 -18.50
C ARG A 120 -3.18 17.63 -18.25
N LEU A 121 -3.96 17.59 -17.16
CA LEU A 121 -4.86 18.67 -16.78
C LEU A 121 -4.09 19.91 -16.31
N LEU A 122 -2.97 19.73 -15.60
CA LEU A 122 -2.07 20.82 -15.22
C LEU A 122 -1.43 21.47 -16.43
N ASP A 123 -0.92 20.71 -17.39
CA ASP A 123 -0.34 21.22 -18.63
C ASP A 123 -1.33 22.05 -19.46
N ALA A 124 -2.61 21.65 -19.46
CA ALA A 124 -3.68 22.35 -20.17
C ALA A 124 -4.25 23.56 -19.40
N SER A 125 -3.82 23.81 -18.16
CA SER A 125 -4.36 24.87 -17.33
C SER A 125 -3.73 26.25 -17.65
N PRO A 126 -4.43 27.36 -17.35
CA PRO A 126 -3.85 28.70 -17.49
C PRO A 126 -2.67 28.99 -16.56
N ASN A 127 -2.51 28.16 -15.51
CA ASN A 127 -1.41 28.27 -14.54
C ASN A 127 -0.77 26.89 -14.36
N PRO A 128 0.00 26.41 -15.35
CA PRO A 128 0.60 25.07 -15.29
C PRO A 128 1.62 25.00 -14.16
N LEU A 129 1.37 24.11 -13.20
CA LEU A 129 2.32 23.83 -12.15
C LEU A 129 3.26 22.70 -12.56
N PRO A 130 4.54 22.76 -12.15
CA PRO A 130 5.50 21.70 -12.44
C PRO A 130 5.06 20.37 -11.82
N HIS A 131 5.17 19.29 -12.56
CA HIS A 131 4.90 17.91 -12.14
C HIS A 131 6.00 17.00 -12.69
N LEU A 132 6.05 15.74 -12.23
CA LEU A 132 7.04 14.77 -12.71
C LEU A 132 7.04 14.69 -14.24
N SER A 133 8.22 14.79 -14.83
CA SER A 133 8.36 14.75 -16.29
C SER A 133 7.97 13.37 -16.85
N ALA A 134 7.31 13.37 -18.01
CA ALA A 134 6.95 12.15 -18.72
C ALA A 134 8.19 11.32 -19.09
N SER A 135 9.33 11.98 -19.36
CA SER A 135 10.61 11.32 -19.64
C SER A 135 11.12 10.53 -18.43
N TYR A 136 11.06 11.10 -17.24
CA TYR A 136 11.45 10.43 -16.00
C TYR A 136 10.52 9.24 -15.70
N LEU A 137 9.20 9.43 -15.78
CA LEU A 137 8.23 8.35 -15.56
C LEU A 137 8.43 7.19 -16.55
N LYS A 138 8.71 7.49 -17.82
CA LYS A 138 9.03 6.47 -18.83
C LYS A 138 10.32 5.72 -18.49
N GLN A 139 11.36 6.43 -18.07
CA GLN A 139 12.63 5.82 -17.66
C GLN A 139 12.45 4.92 -16.43
N LEU A 140 11.73 5.40 -15.43
CA LEU A 140 11.45 4.62 -14.22
C LEU A 140 10.66 3.34 -14.55
N ARG A 141 9.63 3.42 -15.39
CA ARG A 141 8.89 2.23 -15.83
C ARG A 141 9.81 1.21 -16.54
N ALA A 142 10.74 1.66 -17.37
CA ALA A 142 11.70 0.77 -18.02
C ALA A 142 12.67 0.10 -17.01
N GLN A 143 13.11 0.83 -15.99
CA GLN A 143 13.95 0.29 -14.91
C GLN A 143 13.18 -0.74 -14.08
N LEU A 144 11.94 -0.44 -13.70
CA LEU A 144 11.05 -1.35 -12.98
C LEU A 144 10.77 -2.63 -13.76
N ALA A 145 10.45 -2.50 -15.06
CA ALA A 145 10.22 -3.66 -15.93
C ALA A 145 11.45 -4.58 -15.97
N ARG A 146 12.66 -4.00 -16.10
CA ARG A 146 13.91 -4.75 -16.09
C ARG A 146 14.11 -5.45 -14.75
N ALA A 147 14.02 -4.73 -13.63
CA ALA A 147 14.22 -5.29 -12.29
C ALA A 147 13.24 -6.43 -11.98
N ALA A 148 11.95 -6.25 -12.32
CA ALA A 148 10.92 -7.27 -12.13
C ALA A 148 11.13 -8.50 -13.04
N SER A 149 11.50 -8.28 -14.31
CA SER A 149 11.83 -9.38 -15.24
C SER A 149 13.06 -10.16 -14.79
N GLU A 150 14.12 -9.49 -14.36
CA GLU A 150 15.32 -10.15 -13.80
C GLU A 150 15.01 -10.96 -12.54
N ALA A 151 14.07 -10.50 -11.71
CA ALA A 151 13.62 -11.24 -10.54
C ALA A 151 12.98 -12.58 -10.91
N THR A 152 12.26 -12.66 -12.04
CA THR A 152 11.68 -13.93 -12.49
C THR A 152 12.72 -15.01 -12.82
N ASN A 153 13.96 -14.61 -13.13
CA ASN A 153 15.08 -15.53 -13.36
C ASN A 153 15.79 -15.96 -12.08
N ARG A 154 15.44 -15.36 -10.93
CA ARG A 154 16.07 -15.60 -9.61
C ARG A 154 15.07 -16.07 -8.57
N LEU A 155 13.92 -16.63 -8.99
CA LEU A 155 12.90 -17.16 -8.12
C LEU A 155 13.45 -18.32 -7.29
N GLU A 156 13.48 -18.17 -5.96
CA GLU A 156 13.87 -19.19 -5.00
C GLU A 156 12.62 -19.89 -4.45
N VAL A 157 12.71 -21.20 -4.22
CA VAL A 157 11.64 -21.99 -3.61
C VAL A 157 11.44 -21.54 -2.16
N PHE A 158 10.19 -21.31 -1.76
CA PHE A 158 9.81 -21.20 -0.36
C PHE A 158 8.76 -22.26 -0.02
N ASP A 159 8.82 -22.78 1.18
CA ASP A 159 7.95 -23.83 1.72
C ASP A 159 7.36 -23.45 3.09
N ARG A 160 7.75 -22.28 3.60
CA ARG A 160 7.26 -21.73 4.85
C ARG A 160 6.90 -20.26 4.72
N ILE A 161 5.83 -19.91 5.42
CA ILE A 161 5.44 -18.52 5.67
C ILE A 161 5.58 -18.24 7.15
N GLY A 162 6.29 -17.17 7.49
CA GLY A 162 6.45 -16.71 8.86
C GLY A 162 5.58 -15.49 9.11
N SER A 163 4.92 -15.44 10.26
CA SER A 163 4.19 -14.26 10.71
C SER A 163 4.63 -13.86 12.12
N GLY A 164 4.91 -12.58 12.31
CA GLY A 164 5.32 -12.02 13.58
C GLY A 164 4.79 -10.61 13.77
N GLU A 165 4.47 -10.23 14.99
CA GLU A 165 4.05 -8.87 15.31
C GLU A 165 4.69 -8.38 16.60
N ALA A 166 4.90 -7.08 16.67
CA ALA A 166 5.38 -6.42 17.88
C ALA A 166 4.68 -5.07 18.07
N ARG A 167 4.51 -4.69 19.32
CA ARG A 167 4.02 -3.36 19.67
C ARG A 167 5.13 -2.32 19.47
N VAL A 168 4.82 -1.28 18.71
CA VAL A 168 5.67 -0.10 18.53
C VAL A 168 5.07 1.04 19.32
N GLU A 169 5.79 1.51 20.31
CA GLU A 169 5.32 2.58 21.19
C GLU A 169 5.88 3.93 20.78
N ARG A 170 5.08 4.98 20.97
CA ARG A 170 5.49 6.37 20.75
C ARG A 170 5.96 6.66 19.32
N VAL A 171 5.28 6.07 18.34
CA VAL A 171 5.45 6.34 16.90
C VAL A 171 4.12 6.81 16.31
N ALA A 172 3.09 5.95 16.30
CA ALA A 172 1.77 6.32 15.82
C ALA A 172 0.98 7.14 16.86
N SER A 173 0.13 8.04 16.38
CA SER A 173 -0.86 8.77 17.17
C SER A 173 -2.06 9.14 16.30
N ALA A 174 -3.25 9.18 16.89
CA ALA A 174 -4.45 9.59 16.16
C ALA A 174 -4.35 11.06 15.74
N ARG A 175 -4.80 11.35 14.51
CA ARG A 175 -4.96 12.73 14.02
C ARG A 175 -6.21 13.38 14.60
N ARG A 176 -7.27 12.60 14.73
CA ARG A 176 -8.58 13.04 15.24
C ARG A 176 -8.63 12.82 16.75
N ILE A 177 -8.45 13.88 17.52
CA ILE A 177 -8.49 13.85 18.97
C ILE A 177 -9.60 14.78 19.50
N ARG A 178 -10.01 14.59 20.74
CA ARG A 178 -11.03 15.44 21.34
C ARG A 178 -10.45 16.22 22.51
N ASP A 179 -10.85 17.48 22.60
CA ASP A 179 -10.55 18.30 23.79
C ASP A 179 -11.46 17.90 24.97
N ALA A 180 -11.27 18.56 26.10
CA ALA A 180 -12.06 18.32 27.31
C ALA A 180 -13.56 18.62 27.14
N ASN A 181 -13.94 19.41 26.15
CA ASN A 181 -15.32 19.76 25.82
C ASN A 181 -15.94 18.83 24.75
N GLY A 182 -15.15 17.85 24.25
CA GLY A 182 -15.56 16.92 23.20
C GLY A 182 -15.41 17.47 21.77
N ASN A 183 -14.83 18.66 21.56
CA ASN A 183 -14.61 19.21 20.24
C ASN A 183 -13.50 18.45 19.51
N LEU A 184 -13.70 18.25 18.21
CA LEU A 184 -12.71 17.63 17.35
C LEU A 184 -11.52 18.57 17.13
N LEU A 185 -10.33 18.09 17.47
CA LEU A 185 -9.05 18.71 17.16
C LEU A 185 -8.28 17.83 16.16
N ILE A 186 -7.52 18.44 15.28
CA ILE A 186 -6.70 17.74 14.29
C ILE A 186 -5.22 17.89 14.64
N ARG A 187 -4.59 16.77 14.96
CA ARG A 187 -3.13 16.68 15.14
C ARG A 187 -2.46 16.43 13.80
N TYR A 188 -1.72 17.42 13.32
CA TYR A 188 -0.93 17.30 12.10
C TYR A 188 0.41 16.58 12.34
N SER A 189 1.16 16.35 11.28
CA SER A 189 2.42 15.57 11.31
C SER A 189 3.52 16.14 12.23
N ASN A 190 3.47 17.43 12.52
CA ASN A 190 4.39 18.14 13.44
C ASN A 190 3.67 18.62 14.71
N GLY A 191 2.67 17.88 15.16
CA GLY A 191 1.79 18.27 16.25
C GLY A 191 2.51 18.49 17.57
N ALA A 192 3.66 17.85 17.79
CA ALA A 192 4.44 18.06 19.02
C ALA A 192 5.03 19.48 19.17
N LYS A 193 4.99 20.31 18.13
CA LYS A 193 5.30 21.75 18.22
C LYS A 193 4.28 22.52 19.07
N ASP A 194 3.03 22.04 19.08
CA ASP A 194 1.96 22.58 19.93
C ASP A 194 1.88 21.76 21.22
N LYS A 195 2.09 22.42 22.36
CA LYS A 195 2.07 21.76 23.66
C LYS A 195 0.74 21.05 23.94
N ALA A 196 -0.40 21.63 23.54
CA ALA A 196 -1.70 21.00 23.74
C ALA A 196 -1.82 19.71 22.92
N MET A 197 -1.29 19.69 21.70
CA MET A 197 -1.26 18.49 20.84
C MET A 197 -0.27 17.45 21.35
N ALA A 198 0.87 17.87 21.89
CA ALA A 198 1.87 16.98 22.49
C ALA A 198 1.35 16.32 23.78
N ASP A 199 0.66 17.08 24.62
CA ASP A 199 0.11 16.60 25.90
C ASP A 199 -1.16 15.75 25.70
N ALA A 200 -1.94 15.98 24.64
CA ALA A 200 -3.15 15.22 24.35
C ALA A 200 -2.87 13.72 24.25
N PRO A 201 -3.84 12.85 24.58
CA PRO A 201 -3.68 11.39 24.47
C PRO A 201 -3.17 10.94 23.11
N GLU A 202 -2.52 9.79 23.04
CA GLU A 202 -2.11 9.15 21.78
C GLU A 202 -3.32 8.95 20.85
N GLY A 203 -4.47 8.65 21.46
CA GLY A 203 -5.71 8.39 20.76
C GLY A 203 -5.78 6.97 20.21
N ASP A 204 -6.66 6.77 19.26
CA ASP A 204 -6.96 5.47 18.70
C ASP A 204 -5.96 5.11 17.59
N VAL A 205 -5.13 4.08 17.81
CA VAL A 205 -4.12 3.58 16.90
C VAL A 205 -4.06 2.05 16.92
N ASP A 206 -3.56 1.43 15.85
CA ASP A 206 -3.07 0.04 15.92
C ASP A 206 -1.54 0.08 16.12
N PRO A 207 -1.04 -0.17 17.33
CA PRO A 207 0.38 -0.08 17.61
C PRO A 207 1.18 -1.28 17.11
N ARG A 208 0.55 -2.27 16.47
CA ARG A 208 1.20 -3.52 16.06
C ARG A 208 1.84 -3.38 14.69
N LEU A 209 3.17 -3.44 14.68
CA LEU A 209 3.93 -3.68 13.46
C LEU A 209 3.89 -5.17 13.14
N LYS A 210 3.50 -5.50 11.93
CA LYS A 210 3.36 -6.87 11.44
C LYS A 210 4.47 -7.18 10.43
N THR A 211 5.06 -8.37 10.56
CA THR A 211 6.09 -8.87 9.64
C THR A 211 5.67 -10.21 9.06
N ILE A 212 5.79 -10.34 7.74
CA ILE A 212 5.59 -11.58 7.00
C ILE A 212 6.93 -11.97 6.38
N THR A 213 7.36 -13.22 6.59
CA THR A 213 8.63 -13.73 6.09
C THR A 213 8.40 -14.92 5.18
N PHE A 214 8.85 -14.85 3.93
CA PHE A 214 8.96 -16.00 3.04
C PHE A 214 10.26 -16.72 3.34
N ALA A 215 10.23 -18.04 3.55
CA ALA A 215 11.40 -18.80 3.93
C ALA A 215 11.46 -20.18 3.25
N HIS A 216 12.67 -20.68 3.02
CA HIS A 216 12.93 -22.06 2.67
C HIS A 216 13.56 -22.78 3.88
N GLY A 217 12.81 -23.71 4.47
CA GLY A 217 13.17 -24.25 5.78
C GLY A 217 13.28 -23.14 6.83
N ASN A 218 14.51 -22.93 7.33
CA ASN A 218 14.82 -21.87 8.30
C ASN A 218 15.51 -20.63 7.69
N LYS A 219 15.76 -20.63 6.36
CA LYS A 219 16.42 -19.52 5.66
C LYS A 219 15.36 -18.50 5.23
N PRO A 220 15.34 -17.27 5.78
CA PRO A 220 14.50 -16.22 5.27
C PRO A 220 14.97 -15.77 3.89
N LEU A 221 14.02 -15.52 2.97
CA LEU A 221 14.28 -15.07 1.60
C LEU A 221 13.86 -13.62 1.39
N VAL A 222 12.70 -13.23 1.93
CA VAL A 222 12.15 -11.86 1.81
C VAL A 222 11.27 -11.58 3.04
N ARG A 223 11.26 -10.33 3.50
CA ARG A 223 10.36 -9.86 4.56
C ARG A 223 9.49 -8.71 4.07
N LEU A 224 8.20 -8.76 4.42
CA LEU A 224 7.24 -7.68 4.22
C LEU A 224 6.80 -7.16 5.58
N HIS A 225 6.81 -5.83 5.74
CA HIS A 225 6.43 -5.15 6.99
C HIS A 225 5.23 -4.26 6.78
N PHE A 226 4.35 -4.19 7.77
CA PHE A 226 3.11 -3.42 7.72
C PHE A 226 2.92 -2.66 9.03
N TYR A 227 2.68 -1.35 8.95
CA TYR A 227 2.40 -0.52 10.12
C TYR A 227 1.54 0.69 9.75
N ALA A 228 0.56 1.03 10.57
CA ALA A 228 -0.37 2.11 10.29
C ALA A 228 0.11 3.44 10.90
N THR A 229 0.84 4.24 10.13
CA THR A 229 1.15 5.63 10.45
C THR A 229 1.56 6.40 9.20
N HIS A 230 1.19 7.69 9.10
CA HIS A 230 1.78 8.59 8.09
C HIS A 230 3.28 8.78 8.40
N PRO A 231 4.20 8.41 7.50
CA PRO A 231 5.63 8.69 7.65
C PRO A 231 5.93 10.10 7.14
N GLN A 232 5.58 11.11 7.90
CA GLN A 232 5.63 12.51 7.51
C GLN A 232 6.41 13.32 8.56
N THR A 233 7.72 13.09 8.68
CA THR A 233 8.57 13.94 9.51
C THR A 233 9.08 15.14 8.73
N PHE A 234 9.22 15.01 7.42
CA PHE A 234 9.60 16.08 6.49
C PHE A 234 8.51 16.31 5.46
N CYS A 235 8.36 17.56 5.02
CA CYS A 235 7.47 17.95 3.94
C CYS A 235 7.96 19.20 3.25
N CYS A 236 7.92 19.18 1.91
CA CYS A 236 7.89 20.37 1.07
C CYS A 236 9.08 21.34 1.26
N ASP A 237 10.27 20.82 1.52
CA ASP A 237 11.48 21.59 1.80
C ASP A 237 12.65 21.32 0.83
N GLY A 238 12.33 20.77 -0.34
CA GLY A 238 13.29 20.48 -1.40
C GLY A 238 14.16 19.25 -1.19
N ARG A 239 13.93 18.47 -0.12
CA ARG A 239 14.64 17.20 0.08
C ARG A 239 13.86 16.00 -0.43
N ALA A 240 14.57 14.97 -0.94
CA ALA A 240 14.08 13.61 -1.02
C ALA A 240 14.54 12.82 0.20
N SER A 241 13.62 12.14 0.87
CA SER A 241 13.90 11.28 2.01
C SER A 241 12.89 10.15 2.11
N ALA A 242 13.39 8.92 2.30
CA ALA A 242 12.56 7.75 2.62
C ALA A 242 11.96 7.80 4.04
N ASP A 243 12.15 8.91 4.75
CA ASP A 243 11.71 9.17 6.11
C ASP A 243 12.21 8.11 7.11
N PHE A 244 11.85 8.22 8.39
CA PHE A 244 12.34 7.32 9.44
C PHE A 244 12.05 5.84 9.16
N ILE A 245 10.94 5.56 8.47
CA ILE A 245 10.51 4.20 8.12
C ILE A 245 11.46 3.58 7.09
N GLY A 246 11.72 4.28 5.98
CA GLY A 246 12.58 3.77 4.93
C GLY A 246 14.02 3.62 5.40
N GLU A 247 14.54 4.56 6.19
CA GLU A 247 15.87 4.46 6.75
C GLU A 247 16.02 3.27 7.73
N ALA A 248 15.05 3.05 8.63
CA ALA A 248 15.09 1.92 9.54
C ALA A 248 14.99 0.58 8.79
N ARG A 249 14.18 0.50 7.73
CA ARG A 249 14.08 -0.66 6.83
C ARG A 249 15.42 -0.96 6.15
N GLU A 250 16.07 0.05 5.57
CA GLU A 250 17.37 -0.12 4.89
C GLU A 250 18.50 -0.48 5.86
N ASP A 251 18.48 0.08 7.07
CA ASP A 251 19.45 -0.29 8.10
C ASP A 251 19.30 -1.77 8.51
N LEU A 252 18.07 -2.24 8.62
CA LEU A 252 17.79 -3.64 8.92
C LEU A 252 18.22 -4.58 7.78
N GLU A 253 17.94 -4.21 6.52
CA GLU A 253 18.35 -4.99 5.35
C GLU A 253 19.87 -5.16 5.28
N LYS A 254 20.62 -4.10 5.57
CA LYS A 254 22.10 -4.15 5.64
C LYS A 254 22.62 -5.14 6.68
N VAL A 255 21.93 -5.25 7.82
CA VAL A 255 22.35 -6.14 8.92
C VAL A 255 21.94 -7.59 8.66
N GLU A 256 20.74 -7.83 8.15
CA GLU A 256 20.21 -9.18 7.96
C GLU A 256 20.57 -9.81 6.62
N HIS A 257 20.94 -8.99 5.62
CA HIS A 257 21.16 -9.42 4.23
C HIS A 257 19.94 -10.14 3.63
N VAL A 258 18.75 -9.78 4.08
CA VAL A 258 17.45 -10.27 3.60
C VAL A 258 16.67 -9.06 3.09
N PRO A 259 16.13 -9.08 1.86
CA PRO A 259 15.32 -7.98 1.34
C PRO A 259 14.15 -7.62 2.28
N GLN A 260 14.04 -6.33 2.60
CA GLN A 260 13.01 -5.76 3.48
C GLN A 260 12.13 -4.83 2.65
N ILE A 261 10.81 -5.02 2.69
CA ILE A 261 9.82 -4.21 1.97
C ILE A 261 8.79 -3.73 2.97
N TYR A 262 8.45 -2.46 2.93
CA TYR A 262 7.50 -1.86 3.85
C TYR A 262 6.23 -1.40 3.12
N PHE A 263 5.09 -1.63 3.75
CA PHE A 263 3.77 -1.18 3.33
C PHE A 263 3.10 -0.41 4.47
N THR A 264 2.62 0.78 4.18
CA THR A 264 1.85 1.56 5.14
C THR A 264 0.44 0.96 5.26
N GLY A 265 0.00 0.68 6.48
CA GLY A 265 -1.35 0.23 6.79
C GLY A 265 -2.39 1.34 6.58
N CYS A 266 -3.63 1.11 7.02
CA CYS A 266 -4.65 2.14 6.98
C CYS A 266 -4.30 3.24 7.98
N ALA A 267 -3.80 4.36 7.50
CA ALA A 267 -3.30 5.46 8.32
C ALA A 267 -3.93 6.82 7.97
N GLY A 268 -5.07 6.85 7.28
CA GLY A 268 -5.72 8.11 6.88
C GLY A 268 -5.93 9.07 8.06
N ASP A 269 -6.21 8.55 9.24
CA ASP A 269 -6.39 9.28 10.48
C ASP A 269 -5.31 9.03 11.54
N VAL A 270 -4.14 8.49 11.13
CA VAL A 270 -3.01 8.17 12.03
C VAL A 270 -1.73 8.86 11.56
N THR A 271 -0.99 9.47 12.46
CA THR A 271 0.24 10.22 12.18
C THR A 271 1.28 10.00 13.27
N ALA A 272 2.55 10.28 13.01
CA ALA A 272 3.59 10.38 14.03
C ALA A 272 3.56 11.72 14.81
N GLY A 273 2.60 12.57 14.59
CA GLY A 273 2.58 13.98 14.98
C GLY A 273 2.70 14.26 16.47
N LYS A 274 2.22 13.37 17.36
CA LYS A 274 2.42 13.51 18.81
C LYS A 274 3.89 13.47 19.21
N TYR A 275 4.72 12.81 18.44
CA TYR A 275 6.13 12.51 18.74
C TYR A 275 7.09 13.20 17.77
N ASN A 276 6.57 14.08 16.91
CA ASN A 276 7.32 14.83 15.92
C ASN A 276 7.13 16.34 16.14
N ASP A 277 8.18 17.01 16.57
CA ASP A 277 8.27 18.47 16.65
C ASP A 277 9.13 19.07 15.52
N GLY A 278 9.63 18.22 14.62
CA GLY A 278 10.50 18.59 13.51
C GLY A 278 11.98 18.67 13.89
N SER A 279 12.34 18.34 15.13
CA SER A 279 13.74 18.30 15.55
C SER A 279 14.46 17.04 15.07
N PRO A 280 15.80 17.10 14.92
CA PRO A 280 16.61 15.91 14.64
C PRO A 280 16.47 14.82 15.71
N GLU A 281 16.28 15.20 16.96
CA GLU A 281 16.10 14.30 18.11
C GLU A 281 14.77 13.53 18.01
N ALA A 282 13.67 14.22 17.66
CA ALA A 282 12.39 13.59 17.43
C ALA A 282 12.48 12.57 16.27
N TYR A 283 13.13 12.96 15.18
CA TYR A 283 13.37 12.08 14.02
C TYR A 283 14.17 10.84 14.41
N ALA A 284 15.33 11.02 15.08
CA ALA A 284 16.17 9.92 15.51
C ALA A 284 15.41 8.97 16.45
N GLY A 285 14.61 9.53 17.36
CA GLY A 285 13.77 8.76 18.28
C GLY A 285 12.68 7.95 17.56
N LEU A 286 12.03 8.51 16.53
CA LEU A 286 11.05 7.80 15.72
C LEU A 286 11.72 6.65 14.94
N LYS A 287 12.85 6.92 14.29
CA LYS A 287 13.63 5.91 13.55
C LYS A 287 14.05 4.76 14.45
N GLN A 288 14.59 5.06 15.64
CA GLN A 288 15.03 4.04 16.59
C GLN A 288 13.86 3.16 17.05
N ARG A 289 12.77 3.76 17.54
CA ARG A 289 11.61 3.01 18.08
C ARG A 289 10.96 2.14 17.00
N PHE A 290 10.85 2.65 15.77
CA PHE A 290 10.35 1.88 14.64
C PHE A 290 11.29 0.72 14.28
N GLY A 291 12.60 0.96 14.21
CA GLY A 291 13.62 -0.07 13.97
C GLY A 291 13.65 -1.17 15.03
N ASP A 292 13.47 -0.80 16.30
CA ASP A 292 13.35 -1.76 17.40
C ASP A 292 12.07 -2.59 17.26
N GLY A 293 10.97 -1.99 16.82
CA GLY A 293 9.72 -2.66 16.48
C GLY A 293 9.89 -3.69 15.35
N LEU A 294 10.63 -3.34 14.27
CA LEU A 294 10.96 -4.27 13.18
C LEU A 294 11.69 -5.50 13.71
N LYS A 295 12.76 -5.31 14.49
CA LYS A 295 13.54 -6.39 15.10
C LYS A 295 12.69 -7.27 16.02
N ALA A 296 11.84 -6.65 16.84
CA ALA A 296 10.96 -7.37 17.76
C ALA A 296 9.91 -8.22 17.01
N ALA A 297 9.29 -7.67 15.95
CA ALA A 297 8.34 -8.41 15.12
C ALA A 297 9.00 -9.60 14.40
N ILE A 298 10.23 -9.42 13.91
CA ILE A 298 11.02 -10.49 13.31
C ILE A 298 11.34 -11.57 14.34
N SER A 299 11.77 -11.19 15.54
CA SER A 299 12.08 -12.14 16.62
C SER A 299 10.85 -12.92 17.10
N ALA A 300 9.66 -12.33 16.98
CA ALA A 300 8.39 -12.97 17.30
C ALA A 300 7.84 -13.86 16.17
N THR A 301 8.51 -13.92 15.01
CA THR A 301 8.04 -14.65 13.84
C THR A 301 7.91 -16.16 14.13
N ARG A 302 6.72 -16.70 13.82
CA ARG A 302 6.44 -18.14 13.84
C ARG A 302 6.22 -18.61 12.41
N PHE A 303 6.86 -19.70 12.05
CA PHE A 303 6.79 -20.29 10.72
C PHE A 303 5.82 -21.45 10.67
N GLU A 304 5.01 -21.48 9.62
CA GLU A 304 4.14 -22.59 9.27
C GLU A 304 4.44 -23.05 7.83
N PRO A 305 4.20 -24.32 7.50
CA PRO A 305 4.29 -24.81 6.13
C PRO A 305 3.27 -24.09 5.23
N VAL A 306 3.63 -23.87 3.97
CA VAL A 306 2.74 -23.30 2.95
C VAL A 306 2.96 -24.03 1.63
N ASP A 307 1.85 -24.38 0.95
CA ASP A 307 1.84 -25.14 -0.30
C ASP A 307 1.00 -24.52 -1.41
N SER A 308 0.32 -23.41 -1.11
CA SER A 308 -0.59 -22.76 -2.06
C SER A 308 -0.62 -21.25 -1.90
N ILE A 309 -0.86 -20.56 -3.02
CA ILE A 309 -1.13 -19.13 -3.09
C ILE A 309 -2.56 -18.94 -3.58
N GLN A 310 -3.34 -18.17 -2.84
CA GLN A 310 -4.64 -17.70 -3.32
C GLN A 310 -4.58 -16.19 -3.50
N TRP A 311 -4.99 -15.73 -4.67
CA TRP A 311 -5.12 -14.31 -4.96
C TRP A 311 -6.57 -13.99 -5.27
N ARG A 312 -7.15 -13.05 -4.53
CA ARG A 312 -8.52 -12.59 -4.71
C ARG A 312 -8.53 -11.14 -5.10
N THR A 313 -9.48 -10.76 -5.93
CA THR A 313 -9.69 -9.38 -6.35
C THR A 313 -11.15 -9.02 -6.23
N ASP A 314 -11.40 -7.77 -5.90
CA ASP A 314 -12.71 -7.15 -5.98
C ASP A 314 -12.56 -5.72 -6.53
N ALA A 315 -13.67 -5.05 -6.78
CA ALA A 315 -13.69 -3.75 -7.39
C ALA A 315 -14.73 -2.85 -6.70
N VAL A 316 -14.31 -1.63 -6.34
CA VAL A 316 -15.12 -0.69 -5.58
C VAL A 316 -15.47 0.51 -6.44
N THR A 317 -16.76 0.83 -6.53
CA THR A 317 -17.24 2.10 -7.06
C THR A 317 -17.58 3.01 -5.90
N PHE A 318 -16.80 4.06 -5.73
CA PHE A 318 -17.01 5.02 -4.65
C PHE A 318 -17.96 6.14 -5.07
N PRO A 319 -18.93 6.52 -4.22
CA PRO A 319 -19.71 7.75 -4.44
C PRO A 319 -18.80 8.97 -4.29
N LEU A 320 -18.97 9.96 -5.17
CA LEU A 320 -18.27 11.24 -5.05
C LEU A 320 -18.69 11.99 -3.78
N ARG A 321 -17.79 12.84 -3.28
CA ARG A 321 -18.01 13.71 -2.11
C ARG A 321 -19.20 14.65 -2.24
N ALA A 322 -19.63 14.95 -3.46
CA ALA A 322 -20.80 15.75 -3.81
C ALA A 322 -21.28 15.38 -5.22
N GLY A 323 -22.39 15.96 -5.68
CA GLY A 323 -22.84 15.77 -7.05
C GLY A 323 -21.74 16.08 -8.08
N LYS A 324 -21.64 15.26 -9.14
CA LYS A 324 -20.56 15.32 -10.13
C LYS A 324 -20.34 16.73 -10.68
N ASP A 325 -21.40 17.42 -11.07
CA ASP A 325 -21.29 18.76 -11.67
C ASP A 325 -20.68 19.78 -10.69
N LYS A 326 -21.03 19.68 -9.41
CA LYS A 326 -20.46 20.52 -8.36
C LYS A 326 -18.97 20.22 -8.17
N VAL A 327 -18.59 18.94 -8.09
CA VAL A 327 -17.19 18.53 -7.95
C VAL A 327 -16.37 19.01 -9.14
N VAL A 328 -16.89 18.86 -10.36
CA VAL A 328 -16.22 19.34 -11.58
C VAL A 328 -16.07 20.86 -11.58
N ALA A 329 -17.13 21.59 -11.24
CA ALA A 329 -17.10 23.07 -11.22
C ALA A 329 -16.08 23.60 -10.21
N GLU A 330 -16.09 23.08 -8.97
CA GLU A 330 -15.13 23.47 -7.93
C GLU A 330 -13.69 23.15 -8.34
N SER A 331 -13.44 21.98 -8.89
CA SER A 331 -12.10 21.55 -9.29
C SER A 331 -11.56 22.38 -10.48
N LYS A 332 -12.43 22.67 -11.47
CA LYS A 332 -12.08 23.56 -12.57
C LYS A 332 -11.82 24.99 -12.10
N ALA A 333 -12.58 25.48 -11.12
CA ALA A 333 -12.34 26.80 -10.54
C ALA A 333 -10.95 26.88 -9.89
N TRP A 334 -10.52 25.84 -9.18
CA TRP A 334 -9.17 25.80 -8.61
C TRP A 334 -8.07 25.70 -9.66
N LEU A 335 -8.26 24.85 -10.65
CA LEU A 335 -7.28 24.59 -11.71
C LEU A 335 -7.10 25.79 -12.64
N ASN A 336 -8.19 26.51 -12.94
CA ASN A 336 -8.21 27.59 -13.94
C ASN A 336 -8.03 29.00 -13.37
N ASP A 337 -7.90 29.16 -12.05
CA ASP A 337 -7.63 30.47 -11.46
C ASP A 337 -6.15 30.82 -11.63
N ALA A 338 -5.84 31.63 -12.65
CA ALA A 338 -4.47 32.09 -12.93
C ALA A 338 -3.84 32.90 -11.78
N ARG A 339 -4.64 33.35 -10.79
CA ARG A 339 -4.15 34.05 -9.60
C ARG A 339 -3.92 33.12 -8.42
N GLN A 340 -4.26 31.85 -8.55
CA GLN A 340 -4.11 30.86 -7.48
C GLN A 340 -2.63 30.59 -7.22
N THR A 341 -2.18 30.94 -6.02
CA THR A 341 -0.81 30.73 -5.55
C THR A 341 -0.68 29.49 -4.67
N ASP A 342 -1.81 28.91 -4.23
CA ASP A 342 -1.83 27.68 -3.44
C ASP A 342 -1.68 26.47 -4.36
N ALA A 343 -0.45 26.02 -4.52
CA ALA A 343 -0.11 24.84 -5.32
C ALA A 343 -0.94 23.61 -4.92
N MET A 344 -1.20 23.40 -3.63
CA MET A 344 -1.97 22.26 -3.14
C MET A 344 -3.41 22.27 -3.73
N ARG A 345 -4.06 23.43 -3.80
CA ARG A 345 -5.41 23.54 -4.40
C ARG A 345 -5.41 23.22 -5.88
N VAL A 346 -4.45 23.77 -6.62
CA VAL A 346 -4.33 23.52 -8.06
C VAL A 346 -4.13 22.03 -8.33
N TYR A 347 -3.21 21.38 -7.63
CA TYR A 347 -2.99 19.94 -7.74
C TYR A 347 -4.22 19.14 -7.36
N LYS A 348 -4.85 19.43 -6.23
CA LYS A 348 -6.10 18.74 -5.82
C LYS A 348 -7.21 18.92 -6.83
N GLY A 349 -7.31 20.08 -7.47
CA GLY A 349 -8.24 20.30 -8.59
C GLY A 349 -7.98 19.36 -9.75
N ALA A 350 -6.72 19.23 -10.18
CA ALA A 350 -6.31 18.36 -11.27
C ALA A 350 -6.51 16.85 -10.91
N MET A 351 -6.05 16.40 -9.75
CA MET A 351 -6.19 15.00 -9.31
C MET A 351 -7.65 14.59 -9.17
N ARG A 352 -8.49 15.48 -8.64
CA ARG A 352 -9.93 15.23 -8.52
C ARG A 352 -10.62 15.14 -9.87
N LEU A 353 -10.26 16.00 -10.84
CA LEU A 353 -10.77 15.91 -12.20
C LEU A 353 -10.32 14.61 -12.88
N ALA A 354 -9.06 14.22 -12.73
CA ALA A 354 -8.55 12.94 -13.25
C ALA A 354 -9.31 11.75 -12.66
N PHE A 355 -9.66 11.79 -11.36
CA PHE A 355 -10.50 10.76 -10.74
C PHE A 355 -11.92 10.77 -11.29
N VAL A 356 -12.52 11.95 -11.54
CA VAL A 356 -13.85 12.07 -12.12
C VAL A 356 -13.90 11.57 -13.57
N GLU A 357 -12.83 11.74 -14.34
CA GLU A 357 -12.74 11.25 -15.73
C GLU A 357 -12.76 9.74 -15.84
N ARG A 358 -12.46 9.01 -14.76
CA ARG A 358 -12.44 7.54 -14.76
C ARG A 358 -13.48 6.89 -13.84
N LEU A 359 -14.54 7.60 -13.45
CA LEU A 359 -15.57 7.05 -12.55
C LEU A 359 -16.30 5.81 -13.07
N ASP A 360 -16.27 5.57 -14.36
CA ASP A 360 -16.75 4.35 -15.02
C ASP A 360 -15.85 3.12 -14.77
N ARG A 361 -14.63 3.35 -14.29
CA ARG A 361 -13.66 2.30 -13.96
C ARG A 361 -13.57 2.12 -12.45
N PRO A 362 -14.06 0.99 -11.90
CA PRO A 362 -14.01 0.73 -10.48
C PRO A 362 -12.56 0.68 -9.97
N VAL A 363 -12.38 1.10 -8.71
CA VAL A 363 -11.08 1.02 -8.02
C VAL A 363 -10.87 -0.41 -7.55
N ARG A 364 -9.71 -0.98 -7.86
CA ARG A 364 -9.41 -2.37 -7.53
C ARG A 364 -8.89 -2.52 -6.10
N VAL A 365 -9.30 -3.62 -5.48
CA VAL A 365 -8.76 -4.11 -4.20
C VAL A 365 -8.35 -5.57 -4.38
N SER A 366 -7.42 -6.04 -3.57
CA SER A 366 -6.97 -7.43 -3.65
C SER A 366 -6.58 -8.00 -2.30
N ALA A 367 -6.56 -9.33 -2.20
CA ALA A 367 -6.02 -10.04 -1.07
C ALA A 367 -5.17 -11.22 -1.52
N LEU A 368 -4.02 -11.38 -0.90
CA LEU A 368 -3.14 -12.54 -1.01
C LEU A 368 -3.32 -13.40 0.23
N HIS A 369 -3.55 -14.71 0.05
CA HIS A 369 -3.68 -15.67 1.14
C HIS A 369 -2.64 -16.79 1.01
N LEU A 370 -1.93 -17.07 2.10
CA LEU A 370 -0.83 -18.02 2.22
C LEU A 370 -0.90 -18.70 3.59
N GLY A 371 -1.38 -19.95 3.66
CA GLY A 371 -1.56 -20.64 4.96
C GLY A 371 -2.49 -19.86 5.90
N GLY A 372 -2.00 -19.51 7.10
CA GLY A 372 -2.72 -18.66 8.07
C GLY A 372 -2.60 -17.16 7.86
N VAL A 373 -1.93 -16.70 6.77
CA VAL A 373 -1.57 -15.30 6.54
C VAL A 373 -2.37 -14.68 5.41
N TRP A 374 -2.90 -13.48 5.65
CA TRP A 374 -3.56 -12.63 4.65
C TRP A 374 -2.84 -11.30 4.49
N ILE A 375 -2.68 -10.85 3.25
CA ILE A 375 -2.27 -9.47 2.90
C ILE A 375 -3.42 -8.85 2.12
N VAL A 376 -4.03 -7.80 2.67
CA VAL A 376 -5.14 -7.08 2.04
C VAL A 376 -4.63 -5.75 1.51
N ASN A 377 -4.82 -5.49 0.21
CA ASN A 377 -4.38 -4.27 -0.45
C ASN A 377 -5.59 -3.38 -0.71
N LEU A 378 -5.58 -2.18 -0.13
CA LEU A 378 -6.66 -1.20 -0.18
C LEU A 378 -6.21 0.09 -0.89
N PRO A 379 -7.14 0.81 -1.55
CA PRO A 379 -6.85 2.04 -2.27
C PRO A 379 -6.90 3.26 -1.35
N GLY A 380 -6.47 4.41 -1.87
CA GLY A 380 -6.61 5.70 -1.23
C GLY A 380 -5.83 5.81 0.08
N GLU A 381 -6.25 6.73 0.92
CA GLU A 381 -5.79 6.92 2.29
C GLU A 381 -6.89 6.46 3.27
N PRO A 382 -7.08 5.14 3.45
CA PRO A 382 -8.16 4.63 4.28
C PRO A 382 -7.91 4.90 5.75
N MET A 383 -8.95 5.27 6.50
CA MET A 383 -8.89 5.39 7.96
C MET A 383 -8.61 4.03 8.61
N LEU A 384 -8.06 4.05 9.83
CA LEU A 384 -7.67 2.86 10.59
C LEU A 384 -8.78 1.83 10.75
N GLU A 385 -10.01 2.28 10.79
CA GLU A 385 -11.19 1.41 10.94
C GLU A 385 -11.31 0.35 9.83
N PHE A 386 -10.83 0.60 8.62
CA PHE A 386 -10.83 -0.39 7.55
C PHE A 386 -9.81 -1.51 7.77
N GLN A 387 -8.66 -1.19 8.39
CA GLN A 387 -7.72 -2.21 8.83
C GLN A 387 -8.31 -3.11 9.92
N ARG A 388 -8.99 -2.52 10.89
CA ARG A 388 -9.70 -3.27 11.94
C ARG A 388 -10.83 -4.11 11.39
N CYS A 389 -11.57 -3.61 10.42
CA CYS A 389 -12.58 -4.36 9.70
C CYS A 389 -11.97 -5.65 9.10
N ALA A 390 -10.89 -5.53 8.34
CA ALA A 390 -10.22 -6.68 7.75
C ALA A 390 -9.72 -7.68 8.82
N GLN A 391 -9.10 -7.19 9.89
CA GLN A 391 -8.59 -8.03 10.98
C GLN A 391 -9.73 -8.74 11.74
N SER A 392 -10.86 -8.07 11.96
CA SER A 392 -12.01 -8.64 12.68
C SER A 392 -12.72 -9.75 11.91
N LEU A 393 -12.68 -9.73 10.59
CA LEU A 393 -13.25 -10.78 9.74
C LEU A 393 -12.45 -12.09 9.81
N ARG A 394 -11.20 -12.07 10.23
CA ARG A 394 -10.30 -13.22 10.35
C ARG A 394 -9.57 -13.26 11.70
N PRO A 395 -10.28 -13.30 12.83
CA PRO A 395 -9.70 -13.07 14.17
C PRO A 395 -8.70 -14.14 14.62
N ARG A 396 -8.66 -15.30 13.94
CA ARG A 396 -7.75 -16.41 14.21
C ARG A 396 -6.61 -16.53 13.20
N GLN A 397 -6.55 -15.62 12.23
CA GLN A 397 -5.52 -15.61 11.18
C GLN A 397 -4.71 -14.32 11.26
N PHE A 398 -3.52 -14.33 10.69
CA PHE A 398 -2.66 -13.17 10.65
C PHE A 398 -3.04 -12.29 9.45
N VAL A 399 -3.68 -11.15 9.72
CA VAL A 399 -4.13 -10.21 8.68
C VAL A 399 -3.25 -8.97 8.71
N ALA A 400 -2.49 -8.76 7.65
CA ALA A 400 -1.76 -7.52 7.36
C ALA A 400 -2.52 -6.73 6.29
N VAL A 401 -2.54 -5.39 6.44
CA VAL A 401 -3.24 -4.51 5.51
C VAL A 401 -2.26 -3.47 4.97
N ALA A 402 -2.22 -3.33 3.65
CA ALA A 402 -1.57 -2.24 2.94
C ALA A 402 -2.67 -1.28 2.45
N GLY A 403 -2.70 -0.06 2.95
CA GLY A 403 -3.43 1.06 2.37
C GLY A 403 -2.61 1.68 1.24
N TYR A 404 -3.01 2.86 0.76
CA TYR A 404 -2.22 3.66 -0.20
C TYR A 404 -1.90 2.94 -1.53
N GLY A 405 -2.82 2.11 -2.00
CA GLY A 405 -2.81 1.56 -3.36
C GLY A 405 -3.11 2.66 -4.39
N ASP A 406 -4.13 2.46 -5.26
CA ASP A 406 -4.59 3.55 -6.12
C ASP A 406 -5.09 4.73 -5.29
N THR A 407 -4.36 5.83 -5.26
CA THR A 407 -4.66 6.99 -4.42
C THR A 407 -5.64 7.99 -5.06
N GLY A 408 -6.25 7.65 -6.20
CA GLY A 408 -7.27 8.50 -6.83
C GLY A 408 -8.45 8.89 -5.93
N PRO A 409 -8.98 8.03 -5.05
CA PRO A 409 -10.00 8.40 -4.05
C PRO A 409 -9.53 9.43 -3.01
N GLU A 410 -8.22 9.63 -2.83
CA GLU A 410 -7.61 10.32 -1.69
C GLU A 410 -8.10 9.69 -0.37
N TYR A 411 -8.48 10.48 0.65
CA TYR A 411 -8.95 9.94 1.93
C TYR A 411 -10.24 9.14 1.78
N ILE A 412 -10.27 7.94 2.34
CA ILE A 412 -11.49 7.14 2.47
C ILE A 412 -11.88 7.15 3.95
N CYS A 413 -12.92 7.94 4.25
CA CYS A 413 -13.36 8.22 5.60
C CYS A 413 -14.53 7.33 6.02
N THR A 414 -14.70 7.14 7.33
CA THR A 414 -15.94 6.62 7.88
C THR A 414 -17.05 7.66 7.74
N ASP A 415 -18.31 7.22 7.68
CA ASP A 415 -19.47 8.12 7.62
C ASP A 415 -19.58 9.01 8.87
N LEU A 416 -19.11 8.53 10.02
CA LEU A 416 -18.97 9.33 11.22
C LEU A 416 -17.97 10.47 11.01
N ALA A 417 -16.78 10.18 10.52
CA ALA A 417 -15.77 11.20 10.25
C ALA A 417 -16.24 12.24 9.24
N ILE A 418 -16.99 11.82 8.20
CA ILE A 418 -17.62 12.75 7.25
C ILE A 418 -18.60 13.68 7.96
N THR A 419 -19.40 13.16 8.90
CA THR A 419 -20.37 13.95 9.68
C THR A 419 -19.68 14.97 10.59
N GLU A 420 -18.59 14.56 11.24
CA GLU A 420 -17.82 15.41 12.15
C GLU A 420 -16.97 16.46 11.43
N GLY A 421 -16.70 16.26 10.13
CA GLY A 421 -15.82 17.13 9.38
C GLY A 421 -14.34 16.94 9.75
N GLY A 422 -13.56 18.00 9.60
CA GLY A 422 -12.10 17.98 9.80
C GLY A 422 -11.33 17.88 8.51
N TYR A 423 -10.03 17.57 8.62
CA TYR A 423 -9.13 17.60 7.47
C TYR A 423 -9.41 16.48 6.46
N GLU A 424 -9.51 15.25 6.92
CA GLU A 424 -9.61 14.07 6.06
C GLU A 424 -10.85 14.12 5.14
N PRO A 425 -12.07 14.37 5.64
CA PRO A 425 -13.24 14.54 4.77
C PRO A 425 -13.12 15.74 3.81
N SER A 426 -12.41 16.80 4.21
CA SER A 426 -12.21 17.97 3.35
C SER A 426 -11.27 17.67 2.17
N ALA A 427 -10.32 16.79 2.38
CA ALA A 427 -9.32 16.36 1.39
C ALA A 427 -9.80 15.19 0.51
N SER A 428 -10.83 14.45 0.94
CA SER A 428 -11.37 13.29 0.21
C SER A 428 -11.99 13.66 -1.14
N ASN A 429 -11.86 12.77 -2.14
CA ASN A 429 -12.60 12.83 -3.40
C ASN A 429 -13.92 12.05 -3.34
N VAL A 430 -14.10 11.20 -2.33
CA VAL A 430 -15.25 10.33 -2.16
C VAL A 430 -16.08 10.74 -0.95
N GLY A 431 -17.32 10.30 -0.86
CA GLY A 431 -18.30 10.80 0.10
C GLY A 431 -18.98 9.69 0.90
N ARG A 432 -20.16 10.03 1.47
CA ARG A 432 -20.99 9.09 2.22
C ARG A 432 -21.31 7.85 1.41
N GLY A 433 -21.29 6.70 2.07
CA GLY A 433 -21.45 5.39 1.46
C GLY A 433 -20.12 4.76 1.01
N SER A 434 -19.01 5.53 0.99
CA SER A 434 -17.67 4.96 0.70
C SER A 434 -17.23 3.98 1.77
N GLU A 435 -17.62 4.22 3.04
CA GLU A 435 -17.37 3.29 4.13
C GLU A 435 -18.02 1.93 3.85
N GLN A 436 -19.30 1.92 3.52
CA GLN A 436 -20.03 0.69 3.22
C GLN A 436 -19.40 -0.03 2.02
N ALA A 437 -19.15 0.69 0.92
CA ALA A 437 -18.60 0.11 -0.30
C ALA A 437 -17.24 -0.57 -0.04
N LEU A 438 -16.33 0.06 0.73
CA LEU A 438 -15.04 -0.52 1.04
C LEU A 438 -15.13 -1.69 2.02
N ARG A 439 -16.02 -1.63 3.03
CA ARG A 439 -16.28 -2.75 3.95
C ARG A 439 -16.85 -3.97 3.24
N GLU A 440 -17.75 -3.78 2.28
CA GLU A 440 -18.29 -4.86 1.45
C GLU A 440 -17.19 -5.52 0.63
N ALA A 441 -16.33 -4.75 -0.03
CA ALA A 441 -15.20 -5.29 -0.79
C ALA A 441 -14.20 -6.04 0.10
N ILE A 442 -13.86 -5.52 1.28
CA ILE A 442 -13.02 -6.23 2.26
C ILE A 442 -13.68 -7.56 2.68
N THR A 443 -14.99 -7.56 2.91
CA THR A 443 -15.73 -8.77 3.27
C THR A 443 -15.69 -9.80 2.15
N ASN A 444 -15.91 -9.39 0.90
CA ASN A 444 -15.83 -10.26 -0.27
C ASN A 444 -14.44 -10.87 -0.44
N LEU A 445 -13.39 -10.07 -0.29
CA LEU A 445 -12.01 -10.56 -0.38
C LEU A 445 -11.69 -11.61 0.69
N LEU A 446 -12.23 -11.44 1.88
CA LEU A 446 -11.96 -12.30 3.04
C LEU A 446 -13.04 -13.35 3.29
N ALA A 447 -14.09 -13.47 2.47
CA ALA A 447 -15.11 -14.50 2.59
C ALA A 447 -14.52 -15.92 2.54
N GLY A 448 -15.14 -16.88 3.24
CA GLY A 448 -14.77 -18.29 3.15
C GLY A 448 -15.17 -18.91 1.80
N ASP A 449 -14.50 -19.98 1.39
CA ASP A 449 -14.79 -20.65 0.10
C ASP A 449 -16.22 -21.20 -0.02
N SER A 450 -16.93 -21.37 1.11
CA SER A 450 -18.34 -21.78 1.17
C SER A 450 -19.33 -20.63 0.89
N GLU A 451 -18.91 -19.36 1.06
CA GLU A 451 -19.77 -18.17 0.88
C GLU A 451 -19.60 -17.50 -0.50
N ALA A 452 -18.54 -17.81 -1.21
CA ALA A 452 -18.19 -17.17 -2.48
C ALA A 452 -19.06 -17.60 -3.68
N ARG A 453 -20.07 -18.45 -3.53
CA ARG A 453 -20.91 -18.96 -4.65
C ARG A 453 -22.01 -17.99 -5.11
N GLY A 454 -22.08 -16.78 -4.56
CA GLY A 454 -23.11 -15.78 -4.87
C GLY A 454 -22.68 -14.63 -5.79
N THR A 455 -21.40 -14.41 -6.05
CA THR A 455 -20.92 -13.22 -6.77
C THR A 455 -20.49 -13.58 -8.19
N LYS A 456 -21.16 -13.00 -9.17
CA LYS A 456 -20.85 -13.14 -10.61
C LYS A 456 -19.40 -12.72 -10.88
N VAL A 457 -18.62 -13.66 -11.40
CA VAL A 457 -17.33 -13.39 -12.02
C VAL A 457 -17.58 -12.52 -13.26
N LEU A 458 -17.22 -11.25 -13.19
CA LEU A 458 -17.05 -10.44 -14.39
C LEU A 458 -15.72 -10.85 -15.02
N GLN A 459 -15.81 -11.74 -16.00
CA GLN A 459 -14.76 -11.97 -16.99
C GLN A 459 -14.77 -10.77 -17.95
N ASN A 460 -13.69 -9.98 -17.94
CA ASN A 460 -13.10 -9.35 -19.14
C ASN A 460 -11.72 -8.77 -18.76
#